data_f6398d427719115f92515c9ce03fb667
#
_entry.id   f6398d427719115f92515c9ce03fb667
#
_cell.length_a   1.000
_cell.length_b   1.000
_cell.length_c   1.000
_cell.angle_alpha   90.00
_cell.angle_beta   90.00
_cell.angle_gamma   90.00
#
_symmetry.space_group_name_H-M   'P 1'
#
loop_
_entity.id
_entity.type
_entity.pdbx_description
1 polymer ?
#
loop_
_entity_poly.entity_id
_entity_poly.type
_entity_poly.pdbx_seq_one_letter_code
_entity_poly.pdbx_strand_id
1 'polypeptide(L)'
;TFVSENYIGVVGYEPASFKLFDGNGKFLNDIGTQGRGPNEYRNIYWAQIDEGSGRVFILPWQSDRILVFGLDGSSLPSIPLPCRSPKGIFRANPDSTVSVSVLPFENAGIESFVWNQDMQGNVVARIDAAPFRIKADFGNEMASGSATRFEPVLMYSDGHRPDSLRYYDPQANRLVSVFAVRHLAERK
;
A
#
# COMPACT_ATOMS: atom_id res chain seq x y z
N THR A 1 -12.66 -0.36 3.30
CA THR A 1 -13.42 -0.26 2.04
C THR A 1 -12.55 0.43 1.01
N PHE A 2 -12.56 -0.09 -0.22
CA PHE A 2 -11.86 0.46 -1.39
C PHE A 2 -12.92 0.80 -2.45
N VAL A 3 -12.82 1.96 -3.05
CA VAL A 3 -13.84 2.47 -3.99
C VAL A 3 -13.14 2.92 -5.27
N SER A 4 -13.68 2.50 -6.40
CA SER A 4 -13.36 3.02 -7.73
C SER A 4 -14.62 3.60 -8.39
N GLU A 5 -14.57 3.94 -9.65
CA GLU A 5 -15.70 4.60 -10.31
C GLU A 5 -16.96 3.71 -10.32
N ASN A 6 -16.80 2.42 -10.66
CA ASN A 6 -17.92 1.49 -10.85
C ASN A 6 -17.92 0.32 -9.86
N TYR A 7 -16.95 0.23 -8.94
CA TYR A 7 -16.82 -0.90 -8.03
C TYR A 7 -16.54 -0.48 -6.60
N ILE A 8 -17.01 -1.29 -5.66
CA ILE A 8 -16.79 -1.15 -4.22
C ILE A 8 -16.20 -2.46 -3.71
N GLY A 9 -15.01 -2.40 -3.10
CA GLY A 9 -14.36 -3.50 -2.42
C GLY A 9 -14.53 -3.39 -0.91
N VAL A 10 -15.04 -4.43 -0.27
CA VAL A 10 -15.25 -4.49 1.17
C VAL A 10 -14.36 -5.57 1.77
N VAL A 11 -13.51 -5.18 2.71
CA VAL A 11 -12.65 -6.10 3.46
C VAL A 11 -13.36 -6.53 4.74
N GLY A 12 -13.46 -7.84 4.93
CA GLY A 12 -13.79 -8.48 6.20
C GLY A 12 -12.52 -8.96 6.90
N TYR A 13 -12.52 -8.98 8.23
CA TYR A 13 -11.35 -9.38 9.03
C TYR A 13 -11.48 -10.76 9.64
N GLU A 14 -12.68 -11.21 9.98
CA GLU A 14 -12.95 -12.53 10.58
C GLU A 14 -14.22 -13.17 10.01
N PRO A 15 -14.11 -14.08 9.05
CA PRO A 15 -12.89 -14.48 8.32
C PRO A 15 -12.39 -13.38 7.40
N ALA A 16 -11.08 -13.39 7.11
CA ALA A 16 -10.50 -12.44 6.17
C ALA A 16 -11.11 -12.66 4.78
N SER A 17 -11.65 -11.60 4.19
CA SER A 17 -12.33 -11.66 2.90
C SER A 17 -12.24 -10.34 2.15
N PHE A 18 -12.26 -10.39 0.84
CA PHE A 18 -12.47 -9.23 -0.01
C PHE A 18 -13.69 -9.48 -0.89
N LYS A 19 -14.75 -8.71 -0.68
CA LYS A 19 -15.98 -8.80 -1.45
C LYS A 19 -16.08 -7.65 -2.43
N LEU A 20 -16.31 -7.98 -3.69
CA LEU A 20 -16.47 -7.00 -4.76
C LEU A 20 -17.97 -6.79 -5.03
N PHE A 21 -18.35 -5.53 -5.11
CA PHE A 21 -19.69 -5.07 -5.46
C PHE A 21 -19.61 -4.11 -6.64
N ASP A 22 -20.70 -3.97 -7.39
CA ASP A 22 -20.83 -2.88 -8.36
C ASP A 22 -21.12 -1.54 -7.66
N GLY A 23 -21.12 -0.45 -8.43
CA GLY A 23 -21.37 0.90 -7.90
C GLY A 23 -22.77 1.10 -7.31
N ASN A 24 -23.71 0.18 -7.54
CA ASN A 24 -25.06 0.19 -6.98
C ASN A 24 -25.16 -0.68 -5.70
N GLY A 25 -24.05 -1.31 -5.29
CA GLY A 25 -24.00 -2.16 -4.09
C GLY A 25 -24.46 -3.61 -4.32
N LYS A 26 -24.61 -4.06 -5.56
CA LYS A 26 -24.90 -5.46 -5.87
C LYS A 26 -23.60 -6.26 -5.76
N PHE A 27 -23.64 -7.34 -4.97
CA PHE A 27 -22.53 -8.28 -4.84
C PHE A 27 -22.20 -8.93 -6.21
N LEU A 28 -20.93 -8.97 -6.52
CA LEU A 28 -20.39 -9.56 -7.73
C LEU A 28 -19.60 -10.83 -7.44
N ASN A 29 -18.49 -10.72 -6.70
CA ASN A 29 -17.58 -11.83 -6.47
C ASN A 29 -16.87 -11.74 -5.12
N ASP A 30 -16.44 -12.87 -4.60
CA ASP A 30 -15.36 -12.95 -3.61
C ASP A 30 -14.01 -12.94 -4.36
N ILE A 31 -13.08 -12.08 -3.91
CA ILE A 31 -11.76 -11.94 -4.52
C ILE A 31 -10.73 -12.64 -3.64
N GLY A 32 -10.24 -13.77 -4.11
CA GLY A 32 -9.35 -14.65 -3.36
C GLY A 32 -10.05 -15.30 -2.16
N THR A 33 -9.27 -16.03 -1.35
CA THR A 33 -9.77 -16.75 -0.17
C THR A 33 -8.80 -16.62 1.01
N GLN A 34 -9.32 -16.78 2.23
CA GLN A 34 -8.49 -16.87 3.41
C GLN A 34 -7.74 -18.20 3.45
N GLY A 35 -6.43 -18.15 3.64
CA GLY A 35 -5.61 -19.34 3.72
C GLY A 35 -4.10 -19.07 3.74
N ARG A 36 -3.31 -20.08 3.34
CA ARG A 36 -1.83 -20.04 3.29
C ARG A 36 -1.27 -20.47 1.93
N GLY A 37 -2.14 -20.71 0.97
CA GLY A 37 -1.75 -21.06 -0.39
C GLY A 37 -1.17 -19.87 -1.16
N PRO A 38 -0.65 -20.11 -2.38
CA PRO A 38 0.05 -19.08 -3.16
C PRO A 38 -0.82 -17.88 -3.55
N ASN A 39 -2.14 -18.08 -3.67
CA ASN A 39 -3.10 -17.02 -4.02
C ASN A 39 -4.13 -16.79 -2.89
N GLU A 40 -3.74 -17.14 -1.65
CA GLU A 40 -4.56 -16.96 -0.46
C GLU A 40 -3.93 -15.91 0.46
N TYR A 41 -4.75 -15.30 1.31
CA TYR A 41 -4.31 -14.31 2.29
C TYR A 41 -4.84 -14.65 3.68
N ARG A 42 -4.07 -14.35 4.73
CA ARG A 42 -4.54 -14.44 6.12
C ARG A 42 -5.28 -13.19 6.55
N ASN A 43 -4.70 -12.04 6.22
CA ASN A 43 -5.25 -10.72 6.48
C ASN A 43 -4.91 -9.82 5.30
N ILE A 44 -5.82 -8.91 4.97
CA ILE A 44 -5.61 -7.91 3.92
C ILE A 44 -5.15 -6.63 4.60
N TYR A 45 -3.98 -6.14 4.20
CA TYR A 45 -3.47 -4.87 4.69
C TYR A 45 -3.87 -3.71 3.77
N TRP A 46 -3.69 -3.89 2.46
CA TRP A 46 -4.03 -2.89 1.46
C TRP A 46 -4.60 -3.54 0.21
N ALA A 47 -5.43 -2.81 -0.52
CA ALA A 47 -5.93 -3.27 -1.81
C ALA A 47 -6.17 -2.10 -2.76
N GLN A 48 -6.27 -2.40 -4.04
CA GLN A 48 -6.64 -1.45 -5.10
C GLN A 48 -7.50 -2.16 -6.13
N ILE A 49 -8.56 -1.50 -6.54
CA ILE A 49 -9.36 -1.88 -7.72
C ILE A 49 -8.87 -1.01 -8.87
N ASP A 50 -8.38 -1.63 -9.93
CA ASP A 50 -7.96 -0.97 -11.16
C ASP A 50 -8.91 -1.38 -12.29
N GLU A 51 -9.88 -0.54 -12.54
CA GLU A 51 -10.88 -0.77 -13.57
C GLU A 51 -10.27 -0.78 -14.98
N GLY A 52 -9.27 0.06 -15.20
CA GLY A 52 -8.62 0.17 -16.51
C GLY A 52 -7.97 -1.12 -16.96
N SER A 53 -7.37 -1.88 -16.03
CA SER A 53 -6.80 -3.20 -16.31
C SER A 53 -7.76 -4.36 -16.01
N GLY A 54 -8.93 -4.11 -15.42
CA GLY A 54 -9.87 -5.14 -14.99
C GLY A 54 -9.36 -6.00 -13.84
N ARG A 55 -8.56 -5.43 -12.93
CA ARG A 55 -7.84 -6.17 -11.89
C ARG A 55 -8.12 -5.65 -10.49
N VAL A 56 -8.01 -6.56 -9.52
CA VAL A 56 -7.94 -6.26 -8.10
C VAL A 56 -6.57 -6.70 -7.58
N PHE A 57 -5.88 -5.77 -6.95
CA PHE A 57 -4.59 -5.99 -6.32
C PHE A 57 -4.79 -6.05 -4.81
N ILE A 58 -4.19 -7.03 -4.14
CA ILE A 58 -4.28 -7.21 -2.69
C ILE A 58 -2.88 -7.38 -2.11
N LEU A 59 -2.51 -6.56 -1.13
CA LEU A 59 -1.31 -6.73 -0.33
C LEU A 59 -1.72 -7.37 1.01
N PRO A 60 -1.40 -8.66 1.23
CA PRO A 60 -1.59 -9.27 2.53
C PRO A 60 -0.61 -8.71 3.57
N TRP A 61 -0.99 -8.75 4.83
CA TRP A 61 -0.11 -8.36 5.93
C TRP A 61 1.14 -9.25 5.98
N GLN A 62 2.31 -8.64 6.14
CA GLN A 62 3.61 -9.32 6.14
C GLN A 62 3.87 -10.18 4.89
N SER A 63 3.40 -9.76 3.75
CA SER A 63 3.63 -10.44 2.47
C SER A 63 4.89 -9.96 1.78
N ASP A 64 5.48 -10.86 0.98
CA ASP A 64 6.55 -10.59 0.02
C ASP A 64 6.03 -10.48 -1.41
N ARG A 65 4.72 -10.34 -1.58
CA ARG A 65 4.07 -10.21 -2.89
C ARG A 65 2.75 -9.48 -2.80
N ILE A 66 2.33 -8.88 -3.90
CA ILE A 66 0.98 -8.39 -4.12
C ILE A 66 0.24 -9.49 -4.89
N LEU A 67 -0.88 -9.93 -4.37
CA LEU A 67 -1.77 -10.87 -5.06
C LEU A 67 -2.58 -10.10 -6.10
N VAL A 68 -2.80 -10.73 -7.27
CA VAL A 68 -3.54 -10.10 -8.37
C VAL A 68 -4.69 -11.02 -8.76
N PHE A 69 -5.85 -10.42 -8.95
CA PHE A 69 -7.07 -11.11 -9.36
C PHE A 69 -7.78 -10.35 -10.49
N GLY A 70 -8.51 -11.05 -11.33
CA GLY A 70 -9.49 -10.43 -12.21
C GLY A 70 -10.71 -9.93 -11.41
N LEU A 71 -11.49 -9.02 -11.99
CA LEU A 71 -12.77 -8.60 -11.40
C LEU A 71 -13.80 -9.75 -11.29
N ASP A 72 -13.59 -10.83 -12.04
CA ASP A 72 -14.34 -12.09 -11.98
C ASP A 72 -13.89 -13.03 -10.84
N GLY A 73 -12.89 -12.62 -10.06
CA GLY A 73 -12.31 -13.42 -8.97
C GLY A 73 -11.24 -14.42 -9.43
N SER A 74 -10.93 -14.51 -10.71
CA SER A 74 -9.87 -15.40 -11.23
C SER A 74 -8.49 -14.96 -10.70
N SER A 75 -7.66 -15.94 -10.29
CA SER A 75 -6.29 -15.65 -9.84
C SER A 75 -5.38 -15.37 -11.02
N LEU A 76 -4.56 -14.34 -10.90
CA LEU A 76 -3.53 -13.94 -11.86
C LEU A 76 -2.13 -14.06 -11.23
N PRO A 77 -1.05 -14.01 -12.03
CA PRO A 77 0.31 -14.01 -11.49
C PRO A 77 0.52 -12.89 -10.46
N SER A 78 1.01 -13.23 -9.28
CA SER A 78 1.32 -12.27 -8.22
C SER A 78 2.58 -11.48 -8.55
N ILE A 79 2.68 -10.27 -8.01
CA ILE A 79 3.82 -9.36 -8.17
C ILE A 79 4.75 -9.54 -6.97
N PRO A 80 5.99 -10.02 -7.15
CA PRO A 80 6.92 -10.15 -6.04
C PRO A 80 7.38 -8.78 -5.53
N LEU A 81 7.65 -8.70 -4.24
CA LEU A 81 8.22 -7.51 -3.59
C LEU A 81 9.65 -7.80 -3.16
N PRO A 82 10.54 -6.79 -3.15
CA PRO A 82 11.94 -6.96 -2.77
C PRO A 82 12.13 -7.30 -1.28
N CYS A 83 11.12 -7.05 -0.48
CA CYS A 83 11.14 -7.35 0.96
C CYS A 83 9.75 -7.72 1.47
N ARG A 84 9.72 -8.44 2.57
CA ARG A 84 8.49 -8.68 3.32
C ARG A 84 8.14 -7.42 4.12
N SER A 85 7.06 -6.75 3.75
CA SER A 85 6.62 -5.55 4.45
C SER A 85 5.59 -5.87 5.53
N PRO A 86 5.84 -5.49 6.79
CA PRO A 86 4.82 -5.59 7.84
C PRO A 86 3.68 -4.60 7.62
N LYS A 87 3.98 -3.39 7.13
CA LYS A 87 3.02 -2.32 6.88
C LYS A 87 3.43 -1.55 5.64
N GLY A 88 2.76 -1.85 4.55
CA GLY A 88 3.02 -1.23 3.26
C GLY A 88 1.73 -0.89 2.54
N ILE A 89 1.78 0.17 1.77
CA ILE A 89 0.75 0.52 0.81
C ILE A 89 1.38 0.49 -0.57
N PHE A 90 0.57 0.28 -1.57
CA PHE A 90 1.03 0.30 -2.95
C PHE A 90 0.02 1.00 -3.86
N ARG A 91 0.50 1.34 -5.03
CA ARG A 91 -0.31 1.79 -6.15
C ARG A 91 0.14 1.09 -7.42
N ALA A 92 -0.76 0.39 -8.08
CA ALA A 92 -0.58 -0.04 -9.45
C ALA A 92 -0.81 1.18 -10.37
N ASN A 93 0.19 1.49 -11.18
CA ASN A 93 0.20 2.65 -12.06
C ASN A 93 -0.28 2.26 -13.47
N PRO A 94 -0.84 3.22 -14.27
CA PRO A 94 -1.30 2.93 -15.62
C PRO A 94 -0.19 2.49 -16.59
N ASP A 95 1.07 2.79 -16.28
CA ASP A 95 2.24 2.41 -17.07
C ASP A 95 2.75 0.99 -16.78
N SER A 96 1.95 0.16 -16.11
CA SER A 96 2.31 -1.19 -15.70
C SER A 96 3.49 -1.26 -14.72
N THR A 97 3.67 -0.22 -13.91
CA THR A 97 4.55 -0.25 -12.75
C THR A 97 3.76 -0.29 -11.44
N VAL A 98 4.45 -0.56 -10.34
CA VAL A 98 3.88 -0.51 -9.00
C VAL A 98 4.76 0.35 -8.12
N SER A 99 4.18 1.41 -7.58
CA SER A 99 4.81 2.21 -6.52
C SER A 99 4.45 1.63 -5.17
N VAL A 100 5.44 1.36 -4.32
CA VAL A 100 5.25 0.78 -2.99
C VAL A 100 5.88 1.70 -1.95
N SER A 101 5.16 1.96 -0.87
CA SER A 101 5.65 2.68 0.29
C SER A 101 5.49 1.82 1.52
N VAL A 102 6.52 1.79 2.38
CA VAL A 102 6.54 1.00 3.61
C VAL A 102 6.99 1.85 4.78
N LEU A 103 6.56 1.49 6.00
CA LEU A 103 7.08 2.10 7.20
C LEU A 103 8.44 1.49 7.55
N PRO A 104 9.52 2.29 7.54
CA PRO A 104 10.87 1.78 7.68
C PRO A 104 11.26 1.61 9.16
N PHE A 105 10.64 0.64 9.85
CA PHE A 105 11.01 0.30 11.22
C PHE A 105 12.46 -0.19 11.29
N GLU A 106 13.23 0.27 12.28
CA GLU A 106 14.65 -0.07 12.43
C GLU A 106 14.92 -1.57 12.45
N ASN A 107 14.03 -2.35 13.07
CA ASN A 107 14.18 -3.79 13.23
C ASN A 107 13.59 -4.63 12.09
N ALA A 108 13.02 -4.00 11.06
CA ALA A 108 12.34 -4.72 9.98
C ALA A 108 13.22 -5.05 8.77
N GLY A 109 14.51 -4.63 8.77
CA GLY A 109 15.43 -4.87 7.66
C GLY A 109 15.02 -4.19 6.35
N ILE A 110 14.24 -3.11 6.43
CA ILE A 110 13.73 -2.39 5.27
C ILE A 110 14.82 -1.43 4.77
N GLU A 111 15.25 -1.61 3.51
CA GLU A 111 16.27 -0.78 2.88
C GLU A 111 15.68 0.41 2.12
N SER A 112 14.48 0.26 1.59
CA SER A 112 13.81 1.28 0.78
C SER A 112 12.53 1.75 1.46
N PHE A 113 12.38 3.07 1.61
CA PHE A 113 11.18 3.71 2.14
C PHE A 113 10.05 3.73 1.11
N VAL A 114 10.39 4.10 -0.12
CA VAL A 114 9.50 4.06 -1.29
C VAL A 114 10.30 3.52 -2.46
N TRP A 115 9.65 2.73 -3.30
CA TRP A 115 10.23 2.31 -4.57
C TRP A 115 9.17 2.18 -5.65
N ASN A 116 9.62 2.21 -6.90
CA ASN A 116 8.85 1.85 -8.07
C ASN A 116 9.46 0.61 -8.71
N GLN A 117 8.62 -0.34 -9.11
CA GLN A 117 9.03 -1.61 -9.71
C GLN A 117 8.11 -1.98 -10.87
N ASP A 118 8.57 -2.86 -11.75
CA ASP A 118 7.72 -3.48 -12.76
C ASP A 118 6.84 -4.60 -12.16
N MET A 119 5.96 -5.19 -12.99
CA MET A 119 5.09 -6.30 -12.58
C MET A 119 5.85 -7.61 -12.32
N GLN A 120 7.12 -7.71 -12.69
CA GLN A 120 8.01 -8.84 -12.44
C GLN A 120 8.80 -8.67 -11.12
N GLY A 121 8.69 -7.50 -10.46
CA GLY A 121 9.37 -7.20 -9.21
C GLY A 121 10.74 -6.55 -9.37
N ASN A 122 11.15 -6.18 -10.60
CA ASN A 122 12.39 -5.45 -10.80
C ASN A 122 12.25 -4.00 -10.38
N VAL A 123 13.01 -3.59 -9.36
CA VAL A 123 13.00 -2.20 -8.87
C VAL A 123 13.67 -1.29 -9.88
N VAL A 124 12.94 -0.29 -10.37
CA VAL A 124 13.43 0.69 -11.34
C VAL A 124 13.86 2.00 -10.69
N ALA A 125 13.29 2.34 -9.54
CA ALA A 125 13.63 3.54 -8.76
C ALA A 125 13.33 3.31 -7.28
N ARG A 126 14.11 3.93 -6.37
CA ARG A 126 13.88 3.81 -4.94
C ARG A 126 14.38 5.03 -4.17
N ILE A 127 13.79 5.23 -2.99
CA ILE A 127 14.25 6.18 -1.97
C ILE A 127 14.73 5.37 -0.78
N ASP A 128 15.95 5.63 -0.33
CA ASP A 128 16.59 4.97 0.82
C ASP A 128 15.76 5.17 2.09
N ALA A 129 15.63 4.13 2.88
CA ALA A 129 14.93 4.14 4.15
C ALA A 129 15.75 4.76 5.30
N ALA A 130 17.08 4.80 5.21
CA ALA A 130 17.94 5.21 6.31
C ALA A 130 17.60 6.59 6.90
N PRO A 131 17.32 7.65 6.10
CA PRO A 131 16.94 8.95 6.63
C PRO A 131 15.57 9.00 7.31
N PHE A 132 14.74 7.97 7.14
CA PHE A 132 13.35 7.93 7.57
C PHE A 132 13.07 6.84 8.60
N ARG A 133 14.09 6.23 9.18
CA ARG A 133 13.94 5.13 10.13
C ARG A 133 13.12 5.52 11.35
N ILE A 134 12.20 4.65 11.71
CA ILE A 134 11.25 4.83 12.82
C ILE A 134 11.68 3.91 13.96
N LYS A 135 11.91 4.49 15.14
CA LYS A 135 12.20 3.76 16.39
C LYS A 135 10.95 3.27 17.12
N ALA A 136 9.78 3.74 16.70
CA ALA A 136 8.52 3.42 17.33
C ALA A 136 8.18 1.94 17.23
N ASP A 137 7.42 1.45 18.18
CA ASP A 137 6.77 0.16 18.10
C ASP A 137 5.60 0.19 17.10
N PHE A 138 5.07 -0.99 16.80
CA PHE A 138 3.99 -1.14 15.80
C PHE A 138 2.64 -0.51 16.19
N GLY A 139 2.51 0.06 17.38
CA GLY A 139 1.27 0.64 17.89
C GLY A 139 1.08 2.13 17.56
N ASN A 140 2.15 2.84 17.27
CA ASN A 140 2.15 4.32 17.24
C ASN A 140 2.27 4.93 15.84
N GLU A 141 2.29 4.11 14.79
CA GLU A 141 2.39 4.60 13.43
C GLU A 141 1.02 4.95 12.83
N MET A 142 0.98 6.01 12.10
CA MET A 142 -0.13 6.36 11.22
C MET A 142 0.34 6.26 9.77
N ALA A 143 -0.20 5.29 9.03
CA ALA A 143 -0.10 5.30 7.58
C ALA A 143 -1.41 5.86 7.03
N SER A 144 -1.35 6.93 6.28
CA SER A 144 -2.50 7.36 5.50
C SER A 144 -2.27 6.99 4.04
N GLY A 145 -3.00 6.00 3.58
CA GLY A 145 -3.16 5.76 2.16
C GLY A 145 -4.37 6.54 1.68
N SER A 146 -4.25 7.23 0.57
CA SER A 146 -5.36 7.85 -0.10
C SER A 146 -5.56 7.18 -1.46
N ALA A 147 -6.78 6.90 -1.81
CA ALA A 147 -7.17 6.43 -3.14
C ALA A 147 -7.05 7.51 -4.23
N THR A 148 -6.46 8.65 -3.90
CA THR A 148 -6.29 9.76 -4.83
C THR A 148 -5.01 9.62 -5.67
N ARG A 149 -4.89 10.46 -6.67
CA ARG A 149 -3.78 10.55 -7.64
C ARG A 149 -2.37 10.60 -7.02
N PHE A 150 -2.28 10.91 -5.73
CA PHE A 150 -1.07 10.99 -4.95
C PHE A 150 -1.26 10.12 -3.71
N GLU A 151 -0.27 9.31 -3.38
CA GLU A 151 -0.22 8.61 -2.09
C GLU A 151 0.52 9.50 -1.09
N PRO A 152 -0.18 10.21 -0.21
CA PRO A 152 0.47 11.02 0.79
C PRO A 152 1.18 10.12 1.80
N VAL A 153 2.41 10.42 2.06
CA VAL A 153 3.21 9.78 3.09
C VAL A 153 3.38 10.76 4.24
N LEU A 154 2.91 10.39 5.41
CA LEU A 154 3.18 11.17 6.62
C LEU A 154 4.62 10.94 7.06
N MET A 155 5.37 12.01 7.16
CA MET A 155 6.75 11.99 7.63
C MET A 155 6.79 12.34 9.11
N TYR A 156 7.69 11.70 9.84
CA TYR A 156 7.88 11.87 11.27
C TYR A 156 9.31 12.33 11.54
N SER A 157 9.46 13.41 12.26
CA SER A 157 10.78 13.93 12.65
C SER A 157 11.36 13.21 13.87
N ASP A 158 10.50 12.79 14.79
CA ASP A 158 10.89 12.19 16.07
C ASP A 158 10.31 10.78 16.28
N GLY A 159 9.71 10.20 15.25
CA GLY A 159 9.06 8.89 15.30
C GLY A 159 7.64 8.89 15.91
N HIS A 160 7.16 10.02 16.44
CA HIS A 160 5.87 10.10 17.12
C HIS A 160 4.92 11.17 16.59
N ARG A 161 5.46 12.22 15.94
CA ARG A 161 4.65 13.33 15.43
C ARG A 161 4.92 13.58 13.96
N PRO A 162 3.90 13.66 13.11
CA PRO A 162 4.10 13.98 11.71
C PRO A 162 4.62 15.41 11.57
N ASP A 163 5.68 15.60 10.80
CA ASP A 163 6.27 16.92 10.51
C ASP A 163 5.91 17.45 9.13
N SER A 164 5.58 16.58 8.20
CA SER A 164 5.21 16.97 6.84
C SER A 164 4.32 15.94 6.16
N LEU A 165 3.54 16.40 5.21
CA LEU A 165 2.84 15.56 4.26
C LEU A 165 3.58 15.62 2.93
N ARG A 166 3.95 14.46 2.41
CA ARG A 166 4.66 14.32 1.14
C ARG A 166 3.99 13.26 0.29
N TYR A 167 4.20 13.32 -1.00
CA TYR A 167 3.86 12.25 -1.93
C TYR A 167 5.10 11.83 -2.73
N TYR A 168 5.12 10.61 -3.18
CA TYR A 168 6.16 10.10 -4.05
C TYR A 168 5.83 10.42 -5.51
N ASP A 169 6.78 11.04 -6.20
CA ASP A 169 6.76 11.26 -7.64
C ASP A 169 7.63 10.17 -8.30
N PRO A 170 7.02 9.15 -8.93
CA PRO A 170 7.78 8.04 -9.50
C PRO A 170 8.59 8.44 -10.73
N GLN A 171 8.19 9.48 -11.46
CA GLN A 171 8.92 9.96 -12.63
C GLN A 171 10.20 10.69 -12.23
N ALA A 172 10.14 11.50 -11.20
CA ALA A 172 11.28 12.24 -10.68
C ALA A 172 12.06 11.48 -9.60
N ASN A 173 11.59 10.33 -9.16
CA ASN A 173 12.13 9.53 -8.03
C ASN A 173 12.42 10.39 -6.79
N ARG A 174 11.45 11.18 -6.35
CA ARG A 174 11.60 12.08 -5.21
C ARG A 174 10.31 12.22 -4.40
N LEU A 175 10.49 12.60 -3.13
CA LEU A 175 9.39 13.02 -2.29
C LEU A 175 9.10 14.52 -2.51
N VAL A 176 7.86 14.85 -2.79
CA VAL A 176 7.39 16.23 -2.99
C VAL A 176 6.56 16.64 -1.79
N SER A 177 6.94 17.72 -1.12
CA SER A 177 6.20 18.25 0.01
C SER A 177 4.89 18.91 -0.44
N VAL A 178 3.80 18.53 0.24
CA VAL A 178 2.50 19.20 0.10
C VAL A 178 2.43 20.34 1.12
N PHE A 179 2.75 20.04 2.38
CA PHE A 179 2.89 21.04 3.46
C PHE A 179 3.75 20.48 4.59
N ALA A 180 4.29 21.39 5.40
CA ALA A 180 4.99 21.06 6.65
C ALA A 180 4.10 21.41 7.84
N VAL A 181 4.03 20.49 8.81
CA VAL A 181 3.36 20.73 10.09
C VAL A 181 4.33 21.44 11.02
N ARG A 182 4.07 22.69 11.34
CA ARG A 182 4.81 23.40 12.39
C ARG A 182 4.20 23.02 13.74
N HIS A 183 4.90 22.22 14.50
CA HIS A 183 4.55 22.05 15.91
C HIS A 183 4.78 23.38 16.61
N LEU A 184 3.71 24.00 17.12
CA LEU A 184 3.84 25.13 18.03
C LEU A 184 4.54 24.59 19.27
N ALA A 185 5.73 25.12 19.55
CA ALA A 185 6.40 24.83 20.80
C ALA A 185 5.41 25.10 21.95
N GLU A 186 5.21 24.11 22.80
CA GLU A 186 4.41 24.29 23.99
C GLU A 186 4.99 25.50 24.73
N ARG A 187 4.21 26.57 24.79
CA ARG A 187 4.59 27.71 25.67
C ARG A 187 4.57 27.16 27.08
N LYS A 188 5.77 27.06 27.65
CA LYS A 188 5.95 26.80 29.07
C LYS A 188 5.31 27.93 29.90
#